data_e5fe463afff43bcfde875c2f38243b5f
#
_entry.id   e5fe463afff43bcfde875c2f38243b5f
#
_cell.length_a   1.000
_cell.length_b   1.000
_cell.length_c   1.000
_cell.angle_alpha   90.00
_cell.angle_beta   90.00
_cell.angle_gamma   90.00
#
_symmetry.space_group_name_H-M   'P 1'
#
loop_
_entity.id
_entity.type
_entity.pdbx_description
1 polymer ?
#
loop_
_entity_poly.entity_id
_entity_poly.type
_entity_poly.pdbx_seq_one_letter_code
_entity_poly.pdbx_strand_id
1 'polypeptide(L)'
;MKLHWSPRSPFVRKVMILAHETSLAERIERVRSVVAMTAPNAALMRVNPLSKLPTLVLDDGRVLFDSFVICEYLDGLHAGAPMFPKAGPERWEVLRWHALGNGLLDMLVLWRNERDREPGRQLKQLLDAFGVKTDAALTQLEKEAAALDAAPFRIGHVAIVCALGYLDFRFPDLDWRGVHPRLAAWFAKVSQRPSVQQTVPLND
;
A
#
# COMPACT_ATOMS: atom_id res chain seq x y z
N MET A 1 8.40 16.28 -10.58
CA MET A 1 7.28 16.07 -9.62
C MET A 1 7.85 15.84 -8.23
N LYS A 2 7.17 16.32 -7.15
CA LYS A 2 7.63 16.15 -5.74
C LYS A 2 6.66 15.29 -4.95
N LEU A 3 7.14 14.18 -4.41
CA LEU A 3 6.34 13.27 -3.59
C LEU A 3 6.68 13.49 -2.11
N HIS A 4 5.71 13.98 -1.34
CA HIS A 4 5.81 13.93 0.12
C HIS A 4 5.78 12.48 0.57
N TRP A 5 6.84 12.07 1.28
CA TRP A 5 7.26 10.69 1.38
C TRP A 5 7.69 10.30 2.80
N SER A 6 7.49 9.01 3.14
CA SER A 6 8.11 8.36 4.30
C SER A 6 8.35 6.88 3.98
N PRO A 7 9.50 6.29 4.36
CA PRO A 7 9.81 4.87 4.12
C PRO A 7 8.91 3.93 4.93
N ARG A 8 8.22 4.44 5.96
CA ARG A 8 7.30 3.67 6.79
C ARG A 8 5.88 3.57 6.21
N SER A 9 5.56 4.42 5.23
CA SER A 9 4.19 4.51 4.71
C SER A 9 3.92 3.44 3.65
N PRO A 10 2.98 2.51 3.89
CA PRO A 10 2.63 1.49 2.91
C PRO A 10 1.94 2.08 1.67
N PHE A 11 1.26 3.21 1.81
CA PHE A 11 0.63 3.91 0.69
C PHE A 11 1.65 4.64 -0.19
N VAL A 12 2.73 5.16 0.41
CA VAL A 12 3.88 5.68 -0.35
C VAL A 12 4.57 4.54 -1.08
N ARG A 13 4.76 3.39 -0.42
CA ARG A 13 5.33 2.18 -1.03
C ARG A 13 4.57 1.78 -2.29
N LYS A 14 3.23 1.83 -2.26
CA LYS A 14 2.39 1.53 -3.43
C LYS A 14 2.73 2.43 -4.61
N VAL A 15 2.84 3.74 -4.39
CA VAL A 15 3.24 4.71 -5.42
C VAL A 15 4.64 4.41 -5.95
N MET A 16 5.59 4.12 -5.08
CA MET A 16 6.98 3.87 -5.49
C MET A 16 7.14 2.55 -6.24
N ILE A 17 6.44 1.46 -5.84
CA ILE A 17 6.44 0.21 -6.62
C ILE A 17 5.93 0.49 -8.04
N LEU A 18 4.79 1.16 -8.18
CA LEU A 18 4.25 1.50 -9.50
C LEU A 18 5.23 2.38 -10.29
N ALA A 19 5.82 3.39 -9.66
CA ALA A 19 6.80 4.26 -10.32
C ALA A 19 8.03 3.50 -10.85
N HIS A 20 8.51 2.48 -10.12
CA HIS A 20 9.58 1.59 -10.60
C HIS A 20 9.11 0.68 -11.73
N GLU A 21 7.92 0.08 -11.65
CA GLU A 21 7.36 -0.79 -12.71
C GLU A 21 7.13 -0.02 -14.03
N THR A 22 6.91 1.29 -13.94
CA THR A 22 6.64 2.16 -15.10
C THR A 22 7.85 3.01 -15.50
N SER A 23 9.03 2.79 -14.89
CA SER A 23 10.27 3.55 -15.12
C SER A 23 10.14 5.07 -14.87
N LEU A 24 9.23 5.45 -13.97
CA LEU A 24 9.00 6.86 -13.60
C LEU A 24 9.68 7.26 -12.28
N ALA A 25 10.31 6.32 -11.55
CA ALA A 25 10.87 6.56 -10.22
C ALA A 25 11.87 7.73 -10.19
N GLU A 26 12.75 7.83 -11.21
CA GLU A 26 13.76 8.90 -11.33
C GLU A 26 13.14 10.29 -11.63
N ARG A 27 11.88 10.35 -12.06
CA ARG A 27 11.15 11.62 -12.28
C ARG A 27 10.50 12.16 -11.01
N ILE A 28 10.63 11.44 -9.89
CA ILE A 28 9.99 11.76 -8.62
C ILE A 28 11.06 12.18 -7.60
N GLU A 29 11.10 13.47 -7.27
CA GLU A 29 11.84 13.99 -6.12
C GLU A 29 11.10 13.59 -4.82
N ARG A 30 11.79 12.91 -3.91
CA ARG A 30 11.22 12.48 -2.62
C ARG A 30 11.46 13.54 -1.54
N VAL A 31 10.37 14.11 -1.01
CA VAL A 31 10.41 15.10 0.06
C VAL A 31 10.03 14.42 1.38
N ARG A 32 11.01 14.24 2.27
CA ARG A 32 10.77 13.61 3.58
C ARG A 32 9.73 14.39 4.38
N SER A 33 8.65 13.72 4.76
CA SER A 33 7.57 14.30 5.56
C SER A 33 7.15 13.34 6.67
N VAL A 34 7.09 13.84 7.90
CA VAL A 34 6.66 13.07 9.06
C VAL A 34 5.19 13.36 9.32
N VAL A 35 4.39 12.31 9.40
CA VAL A 35 2.97 12.40 9.79
C VAL A 35 2.68 11.40 10.91
N ALA A 36 1.84 11.80 11.84
CA ALA A 36 1.33 10.91 12.88
C ALA A 36 -0.17 11.17 13.08
N MET A 37 -0.89 10.14 13.55
CA MET A 37 -2.35 10.23 13.75
C MET A 37 -2.72 11.39 14.72
N THR A 38 -1.89 11.60 15.73
CA THR A 38 -2.13 12.59 16.81
C THR A 38 -1.37 13.90 16.62
N ALA A 39 -0.52 14.02 15.59
CA ALA A 39 0.31 15.20 15.35
C ALA A 39 0.25 15.61 13.87
N PRO A 40 -0.71 16.46 13.48
CA PRO A 40 -0.80 16.97 12.12
C PRO A 40 0.46 17.75 11.72
N ASN A 41 0.92 17.55 10.47
CA ASN A 41 2.07 18.27 9.92
C ASN A 41 1.60 19.55 9.22
N ALA A 42 1.79 20.70 9.89
CA ALA A 42 1.35 22.00 9.36
C ALA A 42 2.00 22.38 8.02
N ALA A 43 3.24 21.94 7.75
CA ALA A 43 3.88 22.20 6.47
C ALA A 43 3.23 21.39 5.34
N LEU A 44 2.92 20.11 5.59
CA LEU A 44 2.21 19.25 4.63
C LEU A 44 0.77 19.73 4.41
N MET A 45 0.11 20.23 5.45
CA MET A 45 -1.27 20.74 5.36
C MET A 45 -1.44 21.94 4.43
N ARG A 46 -0.36 22.65 4.10
CA ARG A 46 -0.42 23.72 3.08
C ARG A 46 -0.67 23.20 1.66
N VAL A 47 -0.37 21.93 1.40
CA VAL A 47 -0.60 21.27 0.09
C VAL A 47 -1.64 20.15 0.17
N ASN A 48 -1.75 19.47 1.31
CA ASN A 48 -2.78 18.44 1.53
C ASN A 48 -3.43 18.65 2.92
N PRO A 49 -4.65 19.19 2.99
CA PRO A 49 -5.31 19.51 4.26
C PRO A 49 -5.56 18.29 5.15
N LEU A 50 -5.52 17.07 4.59
CA LEU A 50 -5.68 15.83 5.35
C LEU A 50 -4.42 15.43 6.14
N SER A 51 -3.27 16.12 5.94
CA SER A 51 -1.98 15.76 6.54
C SER A 51 -1.61 14.29 6.35
N LYS A 52 -1.85 13.74 5.15
CA LYS A 52 -1.63 12.33 4.81
C LYS A 52 -0.56 12.14 3.73
N LEU A 53 0.10 11.01 3.78
CA LEU A 53 1.04 10.55 2.76
C LEU A 53 0.46 9.34 2.01
N PRO A 54 0.73 9.22 0.71
CA PRO A 54 1.49 10.12 -0.16
C PRO A 54 0.70 11.38 -0.57
N THR A 55 1.45 12.43 -0.91
CA THR A 55 0.94 13.63 -1.58
C THR A 55 1.91 13.97 -2.69
N LEU A 56 1.45 14.09 -3.94
CA LEU A 56 2.28 14.38 -5.11
C LEU A 56 2.00 15.82 -5.58
N VAL A 57 3.04 16.64 -5.65
CA VAL A 57 2.99 17.99 -6.24
C VAL A 57 3.59 17.90 -7.65
N LEU A 58 2.80 18.26 -8.65
CA LEU A 58 3.20 18.28 -10.06
C LEU A 58 4.02 19.52 -10.38
N ASP A 59 4.69 19.49 -11.54
CA ASP A 59 5.56 20.62 -11.99
C ASP A 59 4.76 21.89 -12.32
N ASP A 60 3.45 21.75 -12.62
CA ASP A 60 2.51 22.85 -12.84
C ASP A 60 1.82 23.34 -11.54
N GLY A 61 2.21 22.80 -10.40
CA GLY A 61 1.69 23.18 -9.08
C GLY A 61 0.41 22.45 -8.65
N ARG A 62 -0.22 21.63 -9.50
CA ARG A 62 -1.35 20.79 -9.09
C ARG A 62 -0.91 19.76 -8.06
N VAL A 63 -1.81 19.45 -7.13
CA VAL A 63 -1.55 18.49 -6.06
C VAL A 63 -2.49 17.30 -6.19
N LEU A 64 -1.93 16.10 -6.14
CA LEU A 64 -2.68 14.85 -6.20
C LEU A 64 -2.55 14.08 -4.88
N PHE A 65 -3.63 13.54 -4.41
CA PHE A 65 -3.82 12.55 -3.35
C PHE A 65 -5.22 11.91 -3.54
N ASP A 66 -5.50 10.66 -3.10
CA ASP A 66 -4.59 9.79 -2.36
C ASP A 66 -3.66 8.95 -3.28
N SER A 67 -3.11 7.88 -2.71
CA SER A 67 -2.23 6.96 -3.44
C SER A 67 -2.89 6.29 -4.65
N PHE A 68 -4.22 6.12 -4.68
CA PHE A 68 -4.94 5.59 -5.85
C PHE A 68 -4.88 6.58 -7.01
N VAL A 69 -5.25 7.84 -6.75
CA VAL A 69 -5.24 8.91 -7.74
C VAL A 69 -3.82 9.15 -8.28
N ILE A 70 -2.82 9.14 -7.38
CA ILE A 70 -1.41 9.30 -7.78
C ILE A 70 -0.98 8.13 -8.69
N CYS A 71 -1.30 6.89 -8.33
CA CYS A 71 -0.95 5.72 -9.15
C CYS A 71 -1.63 5.75 -10.52
N GLU A 72 -2.92 6.11 -10.60
CA GLU A 72 -3.64 6.21 -11.88
C GLU A 72 -3.06 7.33 -12.76
N TYR A 73 -2.71 8.46 -12.16
CA TYR A 73 -2.04 9.55 -12.87
C TYR A 73 -0.67 9.11 -13.44
N LEU A 74 0.16 8.46 -12.64
CA LEU A 74 1.47 7.97 -13.07
C LEU A 74 1.34 6.90 -14.17
N ASP A 75 0.35 6.02 -14.08
CA ASP A 75 0.07 5.00 -15.10
C ASP A 75 -0.27 5.62 -16.47
N GLY A 76 -0.81 6.84 -16.48
CA GLY A 76 -1.05 7.61 -17.70
C GLY A 76 0.18 8.27 -18.32
N LEU A 77 1.35 8.23 -17.67
CA LEU A 77 2.56 8.95 -18.12
C LEU A 77 3.59 8.06 -18.85
N HIS A 78 3.31 6.80 -19.06
CA HIS A 78 4.18 5.85 -19.75
C HIS A 78 3.46 5.14 -20.91
N ALA A 79 4.22 4.56 -21.83
CA ALA A 79 3.69 3.85 -22.99
C ALA A 79 3.69 2.31 -22.82
N GLY A 80 4.10 1.81 -21.66
CA GLY A 80 4.14 0.39 -21.36
C GLY A 80 2.76 -0.23 -21.10
N ALA A 81 2.74 -1.51 -20.70
CA ALA A 81 1.51 -2.18 -20.32
C ALA A 81 0.86 -1.47 -19.11
N PRO A 82 -0.43 -1.08 -19.18
CA PRO A 82 -1.06 -0.29 -18.14
C PRO A 82 -1.17 -1.08 -16.84
N MET A 83 -0.87 -0.43 -15.71
CA MET A 83 -1.08 -0.99 -14.39
C MET A 83 -2.57 -0.99 -14.00
N PHE A 84 -3.34 -0.09 -14.60
CA PHE A 84 -4.80 -0.02 -14.53
C PHE A 84 -5.40 -0.44 -15.86
N PRO A 85 -5.98 -1.65 -16.00
CA PRO A 85 -6.66 -2.04 -17.23
C PRO A 85 -7.76 -1.05 -17.59
N LYS A 86 -7.84 -0.63 -18.86
CA LYS A 86 -8.75 0.46 -19.28
C LYS A 86 -10.22 0.05 -19.28
N ALA A 87 -10.53 -1.19 -19.59
CA ALA A 87 -11.90 -1.69 -19.73
C ALA A 87 -11.97 -3.21 -19.54
N GLY A 88 -13.18 -3.76 -19.57
CA GLY A 88 -13.45 -5.19 -19.56
C GLY A 88 -13.44 -5.83 -18.16
N PRO A 89 -13.68 -7.15 -18.10
CA PRO A 89 -13.74 -7.90 -16.84
C PRO A 89 -12.45 -7.84 -16.03
N GLU A 90 -11.29 -7.86 -16.71
CA GLU A 90 -9.96 -7.73 -16.07
C GLU A 90 -9.86 -6.46 -15.21
N ARG A 91 -10.42 -5.33 -15.68
CA ARG A 91 -10.39 -4.08 -14.91
C ARG A 91 -11.07 -4.24 -13.55
N TRP A 92 -12.24 -4.85 -13.52
CA TRP A 92 -13.01 -5.00 -12.29
C TRP A 92 -12.32 -5.93 -11.30
N GLU A 93 -11.70 -7.00 -11.80
CA GLU A 93 -10.93 -7.91 -10.97
C GLU A 93 -9.69 -7.23 -10.35
N VAL A 94 -8.91 -6.54 -11.16
CA VAL A 94 -7.72 -5.79 -10.70
C VAL A 94 -8.11 -4.70 -9.69
N LEU A 95 -9.19 -3.96 -9.93
CA LEU A 95 -9.67 -2.93 -8.99
C LEU A 95 -10.25 -3.54 -7.72
N ARG A 96 -10.89 -4.70 -7.78
CA ARG A 96 -11.35 -5.44 -6.60
C ARG A 96 -10.18 -5.88 -5.73
N TRP A 97 -9.12 -6.44 -6.33
CA TRP A 97 -7.88 -6.76 -5.61
C TRP A 97 -7.21 -5.51 -5.02
N HIS A 98 -7.20 -4.42 -5.78
CA HIS A 98 -6.71 -3.14 -5.25
C HIS A 98 -7.53 -2.70 -4.03
N ALA A 99 -8.85 -2.75 -4.12
CA ALA A 99 -9.73 -2.36 -3.03
C ALA A 99 -9.54 -3.25 -1.79
N LEU A 100 -9.38 -4.57 -1.97
CA LEU A 100 -9.11 -5.50 -0.88
C LEU A 100 -7.75 -5.21 -0.22
N GLY A 101 -6.68 -5.08 -1.01
CA GLY A 101 -5.33 -4.77 -0.49
C GLY A 101 -5.27 -3.39 0.18
N ASN A 102 -5.91 -2.38 -0.41
CA ASN A 102 -5.96 -1.03 0.16
C ASN A 102 -6.79 -0.98 1.46
N GLY A 103 -7.96 -1.62 1.47
CA GLY A 103 -8.80 -1.71 2.67
C GLY A 103 -8.11 -2.47 3.82
N LEU A 104 -7.37 -3.53 3.49
CA LEU A 104 -6.53 -4.23 4.47
C LEU A 104 -5.44 -3.29 5.02
N LEU A 105 -4.77 -2.50 4.17
CA LEU A 105 -3.80 -1.50 4.63
C LEU A 105 -4.41 -0.45 5.55
N ASP A 106 -5.59 0.08 5.22
CA ASP A 106 -6.29 1.05 6.06
C ASP A 106 -6.56 0.45 7.46
N MET A 107 -7.06 -0.79 7.51
CA MET A 107 -7.28 -1.50 8.77
C MET A 107 -5.98 -1.72 9.55
N LEU A 108 -4.92 -2.18 8.90
CA LEU A 108 -3.64 -2.46 9.54
C LEU A 108 -3.00 -1.20 10.14
N VAL A 109 -3.11 -0.05 9.45
CA VAL A 109 -2.62 1.23 9.99
C VAL A 109 -3.42 1.64 11.24
N LEU A 110 -4.74 1.49 11.22
CA LEU A 110 -5.58 1.78 12.38
C LEU A 110 -5.32 0.79 13.52
N TRP A 111 -5.18 -0.50 13.21
CA TRP A 111 -4.86 -1.53 14.19
C TRP A 111 -3.52 -1.26 14.88
N ARG A 112 -2.49 -0.94 14.10
CA ARG A 112 -1.19 -0.56 14.66
C ARG A 112 -1.32 0.66 15.60
N ASN A 113 -2.05 1.69 15.20
CA ASN A 113 -2.24 2.87 16.04
C ASN A 113 -2.96 2.53 17.35
N GLU A 114 -3.93 1.61 17.33
CA GLU A 114 -4.61 1.15 18.55
C GLU A 114 -3.70 0.27 19.43
N ARG A 115 -2.89 -0.62 18.81
CA ARG A 115 -1.87 -1.42 19.53
C ARG A 115 -0.80 -0.56 20.20
N ASP A 116 -0.41 0.54 19.56
CA ASP A 116 0.65 1.43 20.04
C ASP A 116 0.16 2.38 21.17
N ARG A 117 -1.12 2.34 21.55
CA ARG A 117 -1.62 3.11 22.69
C ARG A 117 -1.09 2.56 24.01
N GLU A 118 -1.03 3.44 25.02
CA GLU A 118 -0.65 3.05 26.38
C GLU A 118 -1.49 1.86 26.88
N PRO A 119 -0.87 0.91 27.58
CA PRO A 119 -1.60 -0.19 28.21
C PRO A 119 -2.76 0.35 29.07
N GLY A 120 -3.93 -0.27 28.94
CA GLY A 120 -5.17 0.17 29.62
C GLY A 120 -5.97 1.26 28.90
N ARG A 121 -5.42 1.87 27.83
CA ARG A 121 -6.16 2.79 26.94
C ARG A 121 -6.54 2.16 25.60
N GLN A 122 -6.20 0.91 25.41
CA GLN A 122 -6.53 0.14 24.22
C GLN A 122 -7.98 -0.38 24.31
N LEU A 123 -8.72 -0.26 23.20
CA LEU A 123 -10.05 -0.85 23.11
C LEU A 123 -9.96 -2.30 22.61
N LYS A 124 -10.03 -3.27 23.55
CA LYS A 124 -9.89 -4.70 23.23
C LYS A 124 -10.82 -5.15 22.11
N GLN A 125 -12.08 -4.74 22.16
CA GLN A 125 -13.08 -5.11 21.14
C GLN A 125 -12.65 -4.65 19.72
N LEU A 126 -11.97 -3.50 19.61
CA LEU A 126 -11.47 -3.00 18.34
C LEU A 126 -10.26 -3.80 17.85
N LEU A 127 -9.35 -4.15 18.76
CA LEU A 127 -8.20 -5.00 18.44
C LEU A 127 -8.67 -6.38 17.96
N ASP A 128 -9.64 -7.01 18.67
CA ASP A 128 -10.21 -8.30 18.29
C ASP A 128 -10.90 -8.21 16.90
N ALA A 129 -11.66 -7.13 16.66
CA ALA A 129 -12.35 -6.93 15.39
C ALA A 129 -11.38 -6.75 14.21
N PHE A 130 -10.25 -6.06 14.41
CA PHE A 130 -9.21 -5.96 13.40
C PHE A 130 -8.55 -7.32 13.11
N GLY A 131 -8.30 -8.13 14.14
CA GLY A 131 -7.78 -9.49 13.98
C GLY A 131 -8.70 -10.35 13.11
N VAL A 132 -9.98 -10.42 13.44
CA VAL A 132 -10.99 -11.20 12.69
C VAL A 132 -11.09 -10.74 11.22
N LYS A 133 -11.13 -9.44 10.99
CA LYS A 133 -11.23 -8.90 9.61
C LYS A 133 -9.95 -9.15 8.80
N THR A 134 -8.79 -9.07 9.44
CA THR A 134 -7.51 -9.35 8.79
C THR A 134 -7.42 -10.81 8.39
N ASP A 135 -7.79 -11.74 9.29
CA ASP A 135 -7.83 -13.17 8.99
C ASP A 135 -8.78 -13.49 7.83
N ALA A 136 -9.97 -12.89 7.81
CA ALA A 136 -10.93 -13.06 6.73
C ALA A 136 -10.38 -12.56 5.38
N ALA A 137 -9.68 -11.41 5.37
CA ALA A 137 -9.05 -10.88 4.16
C ALA A 137 -7.91 -11.79 3.66
N LEU A 138 -7.06 -12.29 4.56
CA LEU A 138 -5.98 -13.22 4.22
C LEU A 138 -6.53 -14.55 3.72
N THR A 139 -7.58 -15.08 4.34
CA THR A 139 -8.29 -16.28 3.90
C THR A 139 -8.87 -16.11 2.49
N GLN A 140 -9.40 -14.94 2.15
CA GLN A 140 -9.87 -14.65 0.81
C GLN A 140 -8.71 -14.61 -0.21
N LEU A 141 -7.61 -13.96 0.15
CA LEU A 141 -6.42 -13.91 -0.70
C LEU A 141 -5.76 -15.29 -0.88
N GLU A 142 -5.78 -16.15 0.15
CA GLU A 142 -5.31 -17.53 0.07
C GLU A 142 -6.10 -18.34 -0.98
N LYS A 143 -7.42 -18.17 -1.03
CA LYS A 143 -8.28 -18.81 -2.05
C LYS A 143 -7.96 -18.32 -3.45
N GLU A 144 -7.56 -17.07 -3.58
CA GLU A 144 -7.28 -16.39 -4.85
C GLU A 144 -5.80 -16.46 -5.28
N ALA A 145 -4.91 -17.06 -4.48
CA ALA A 145 -3.48 -17.07 -4.74
C ALA A 145 -3.10 -17.60 -6.14
N ALA A 146 -3.80 -18.62 -6.64
CA ALA A 146 -3.59 -19.15 -7.99
C ALA A 146 -4.01 -18.16 -9.09
N ALA A 147 -5.10 -17.42 -8.88
CA ALA A 147 -5.54 -16.39 -9.82
C ALA A 147 -4.58 -15.18 -9.83
N LEU A 148 -4.10 -14.79 -8.65
CA LEU A 148 -3.05 -13.77 -8.50
C LEU A 148 -1.76 -14.18 -9.22
N ASP A 149 -1.37 -15.44 -9.14
CA ASP A 149 -0.13 -15.92 -9.77
C ASP A 149 -0.25 -16.03 -11.31
N ALA A 150 -1.42 -16.31 -11.82
CA ALA A 150 -1.69 -16.43 -13.25
C ALA A 150 -1.89 -15.08 -13.95
N ALA A 151 -2.34 -14.05 -13.23
CA ALA A 151 -2.63 -12.74 -13.79
C ALA A 151 -1.37 -11.88 -13.98
N PRO A 152 -1.36 -10.96 -14.97
CA PRO A 152 -0.29 -9.97 -15.09
C PRO A 152 -0.18 -9.09 -13.84
N PHE A 153 1.05 -8.74 -13.45
CA PHE A 153 1.30 -7.87 -12.30
C PHE A 153 0.75 -6.46 -12.55
N ARG A 154 -0.27 -6.08 -11.79
CA ARG A 154 -1.05 -4.84 -11.93
C ARG A 154 -1.22 -4.16 -10.57
N ILE A 155 -1.92 -3.03 -10.55
CA ILE A 155 -2.15 -2.23 -9.33
C ILE A 155 -2.81 -3.02 -8.18
N GLY A 156 -3.64 -4.01 -8.48
CA GLY A 156 -4.23 -4.92 -7.50
C GLY A 156 -3.16 -5.72 -6.76
N HIS A 157 -2.19 -6.29 -7.50
CA HIS A 157 -1.05 -7.01 -6.92
C HIS A 157 -0.18 -6.08 -6.07
N VAL A 158 0.09 -4.86 -6.54
CA VAL A 158 0.86 -3.85 -5.79
C VAL A 158 0.21 -3.55 -4.45
N ALA A 159 -1.11 -3.37 -4.41
CA ALA A 159 -1.84 -3.10 -3.16
C ALA A 159 -1.73 -4.27 -2.17
N ILE A 160 -1.90 -5.52 -2.65
CA ILE A 160 -1.76 -6.73 -1.83
C ILE A 160 -0.32 -6.89 -1.32
N VAL A 161 0.70 -6.69 -2.19
CA VAL A 161 2.12 -6.72 -1.80
C VAL A 161 2.41 -5.71 -0.70
N CYS A 162 1.87 -4.49 -0.80
CA CYS A 162 2.02 -3.48 0.24
C CYS A 162 1.36 -3.91 1.56
N ALA A 163 0.18 -4.54 1.51
CA ALA A 163 -0.53 -5.00 2.70
C ALA A 163 0.23 -6.13 3.41
N LEU A 164 0.66 -7.16 2.67
CA LEU A 164 1.42 -8.27 3.23
C LEU A 164 2.79 -7.82 3.76
N GLY A 165 3.49 -6.95 3.04
CA GLY A 165 4.75 -6.38 3.52
C GLY A 165 4.58 -5.47 4.74
N TYR A 166 3.42 -4.84 4.91
CA TYR A 166 3.12 -4.06 6.12
C TYR A 166 2.78 -4.95 7.31
N LEU A 167 2.14 -6.10 7.08
CA LEU A 167 1.98 -7.15 8.10
C LEU A 167 3.34 -7.60 8.63
N ASP A 168 4.27 -7.95 7.74
CA ASP A 168 5.63 -8.36 8.15
C ASP A 168 6.35 -7.27 8.95
N PHE A 169 6.18 -6.03 8.52
CA PHE A 169 6.88 -4.89 9.12
C PHE A 169 6.33 -4.49 10.50
N ARG A 170 5.01 -4.61 10.71
CA ARG A 170 4.36 -4.10 11.92
C ARG A 170 3.74 -5.15 12.83
N PHE A 171 3.56 -6.36 12.32
CA PHE A 171 2.89 -7.46 13.01
C PHE A 171 3.72 -8.76 12.88
N PRO A 172 5.02 -8.75 13.23
CA PRO A 172 5.87 -9.93 13.10
C PRO A 172 5.44 -11.10 13.99
N ASP A 173 4.61 -10.83 14.98
CA ASP A 173 3.99 -11.79 15.89
C ASP A 173 2.81 -12.57 15.25
N LEU A 174 2.30 -12.13 14.10
CA LEU A 174 1.24 -12.84 13.37
C LEU A 174 1.83 -13.84 12.37
N ASP A 175 1.68 -15.13 12.65
CA ASP A 175 2.07 -16.19 11.70
C ASP A 175 1.05 -16.36 10.58
N TRP A 176 0.88 -15.32 9.77
CA TRP A 176 -0.03 -15.39 8.63
C TRP A 176 0.45 -16.36 7.55
N ARG A 177 1.76 -16.62 7.45
CA ARG A 177 2.32 -17.51 6.42
C ARG A 177 2.04 -18.98 6.70
N GLY A 178 2.14 -19.42 7.95
CA GLY A 178 1.82 -20.79 8.32
C GLY A 178 0.35 -21.13 8.06
N VAL A 179 -0.55 -20.15 8.25
CA VAL A 179 -1.98 -20.31 8.05
C VAL A 179 -2.38 -20.20 6.56
N HIS A 180 -1.64 -19.39 5.76
CA HIS A 180 -1.95 -19.09 4.35
C HIS A 180 -0.77 -19.43 3.42
N PRO A 181 -0.41 -20.72 3.24
CA PRO A 181 0.83 -21.12 2.55
C PRO A 181 0.85 -20.81 1.06
N ARG A 182 -0.28 -20.84 0.35
CA ARG A 182 -0.32 -20.48 -1.09
C ARG A 182 -0.12 -18.98 -1.29
N LEU A 183 -0.74 -18.16 -0.46
CA LEU A 183 -0.53 -16.73 -0.46
C LEU A 183 0.92 -16.38 -0.09
N ALA A 184 1.50 -17.09 0.87
CA ALA A 184 2.89 -16.93 1.28
C ALA A 184 3.85 -17.25 0.13
N ALA A 185 3.62 -18.34 -0.60
CA ALA A 185 4.42 -18.72 -1.77
C ALA A 185 4.32 -17.68 -2.89
N TRP A 186 3.12 -17.21 -3.19
CA TRP A 186 2.90 -16.11 -4.14
C TRP A 186 3.64 -14.84 -3.71
N PHE A 187 3.49 -14.45 -2.47
CA PHE A 187 4.15 -13.23 -1.95
C PHE A 187 5.68 -13.36 -1.99
N ALA A 188 6.25 -14.52 -1.66
CA ALA A 188 7.68 -14.78 -1.77
C ALA A 188 8.17 -14.60 -3.22
N LYS A 189 7.42 -15.11 -4.20
CA LYS A 189 7.72 -14.97 -5.63
C LYS A 189 7.70 -13.50 -6.07
N VAL A 190 6.62 -12.77 -5.80
CA VAL A 190 6.48 -11.38 -6.24
C VAL A 190 7.42 -10.43 -5.49
N SER A 191 7.85 -10.79 -4.29
CA SER A 191 8.84 -10.04 -3.51
C SER A 191 10.24 -10.04 -4.13
N GLN A 192 10.51 -10.92 -5.11
CA GLN A 192 11.77 -10.89 -5.87
C GLN A 192 11.79 -9.81 -6.97
N ARG A 193 10.67 -9.15 -7.24
CA ARG A 193 10.64 -8.05 -8.22
C ARG A 193 11.51 -6.89 -7.75
N PRO A 194 12.37 -6.31 -8.60
CA PRO A 194 13.23 -5.18 -8.24
C PRO A 194 12.45 -4.01 -7.61
N SER A 195 11.26 -3.70 -8.14
CA SER A 195 10.38 -2.65 -7.62
C SER A 195 9.94 -2.88 -6.17
N VAL A 196 9.71 -4.13 -5.80
CA VAL A 196 9.30 -4.52 -4.44
C VAL A 196 10.50 -4.50 -3.48
N GLN A 197 11.66 -4.97 -3.93
CA GLN A 197 12.89 -5.01 -3.14
C GLN A 197 13.41 -3.59 -2.83
N GLN A 198 13.39 -2.69 -3.81
CA GLN A 198 13.86 -1.31 -3.65
C GLN A 198 12.94 -0.44 -2.78
N THR A 199 11.77 -0.94 -2.43
CA THR A 199 10.75 -0.21 -1.65
C THR A 199 10.41 -0.88 -0.32
N VAL A 200 11.25 -1.77 0.18
CA VAL A 200 11.04 -2.43 1.48
C VAL A 200 10.87 -1.37 2.58
N PRO A 201 9.85 -1.50 3.45
CA PRO A 201 9.65 -0.54 4.53
C PRO A 201 10.83 -0.52 5.51
N LEU A 202 11.20 0.68 5.95
CA LEU A 202 12.29 0.89 6.91
C LEU A 202 11.80 1.75 8.08
N ASN A 203 12.29 1.45 9.29
CA ASN A 203 12.17 2.36 10.42
C ASN A 203 13.26 3.43 10.29
N ASP A 204 12.87 4.69 10.37
CA ASP A 204 13.71 5.87 10.34
C ASP A 204 13.37 6.85 11.51
#